data_f1c04acd0a5faeb2f0de71ec69d4b760
#
_entry.id   f1c04acd0a5faeb2f0de71ec69d4b760
#
_cell.length_a   1.000
_cell.length_b   1.000
_cell.length_c   1.000
_cell.angle_alpha   90.00
_cell.angle_beta   90.00
_cell.angle_gamma   90.00
#
_symmetry.space_group_name_H-M   'P 1'
#
loop_
_entity.id
_entity.type
_entity.pdbx_description
1 polymer ?
#
loop_
_entity_poly.entity_id
_entity_poly.type
_entity_poly.pdbx_seq_one_letter_code
_entity_poly.pdbx_strand_id
1 'polypeptide(L)'
;MVYKNRMKRALKEGKVVFGPMVSEIRSPGLAVLFARAGFDYFFIDLEHSSFSLETVSGMVMAARAADIPVIVRPSSRKSAEYLSRPLDIGASGLLVPQIQTRQDVENVVQWSRYQPVGARGMALARQHTFFESGNTLETMGQLNEEILVALQIEHRDAIENLSELLSVPGIDAAFVGPSDLAASLGIPGKTGDPAVEEAIDHVIKVAEDHNVIPGIHTGSVDNARYWIDRGMRMIGFCTDIKLILQICKQSVQALQSAL
;
A
#
# COMPACT_ATOMS: atom_id res chain seq x y z
N MET A 1 8.75 2.01 22.14
CA MET A 1 9.36 2.63 20.89
C MET A 1 8.41 2.43 19.72
N VAL A 2 8.14 3.47 18.90
CA VAL A 2 7.32 3.37 17.68
C VAL A 2 8.24 3.37 16.45
N TYR A 3 7.97 2.47 15.49
CA TYR A 3 8.73 2.39 14.24
C TYR A 3 8.53 3.67 13.40
N LYS A 4 9.64 4.25 12.94
CA LYS A 4 9.61 5.47 12.13
C LYS A 4 9.45 5.13 10.65
N ASN A 5 8.30 5.48 10.09
CA ASN A 5 7.95 5.17 8.70
C ASN A 5 8.68 6.08 7.70
N ARG A 6 9.87 5.63 7.26
CA ARG A 6 10.69 6.38 6.31
C ARG A 6 10.00 6.60 4.95
N MET A 7 9.17 5.64 4.50
CA MET A 7 8.39 5.78 3.27
C MET A 7 7.39 6.94 3.37
N LYS A 8 6.60 6.99 4.46
CA LYS A 8 5.63 8.08 4.68
C LYS A 8 6.32 9.45 4.72
N ARG A 9 7.50 9.54 5.34
CA ARG A 9 8.30 10.78 5.35
C ARG A 9 8.78 11.17 3.96
N ALA A 10 9.34 10.23 3.20
CA ALA A 10 9.79 10.48 1.84
C ALA A 10 8.64 10.98 0.93
N LEU A 11 7.46 10.36 1.06
CA LEU A 11 6.25 10.80 0.34
C LEU A 11 5.81 12.21 0.72
N LYS A 12 5.84 12.56 2.01
CA LYS A 12 5.54 13.93 2.48
C LYS A 12 6.57 14.97 1.99
N GLU A 13 7.79 14.56 1.72
CA GLU A 13 8.83 15.39 1.09
C GLU A 13 8.69 15.48 -0.45
N GLY A 14 7.63 14.91 -1.02
CA GLY A 14 7.38 14.89 -2.47
C GLY A 14 8.23 13.88 -3.25
N LYS A 15 8.97 13.00 -2.57
CA LYS A 15 9.80 11.98 -3.21
C LYS A 15 8.95 10.85 -3.77
N VAL A 16 9.44 10.22 -4.84
CA VAL A 16 8.86 8.98 -5.37
C VAL A 16 9.39 7.80 -4.55
N VAL A 17 8.52 6.85 -4.23
CA VAL A 17 8.88 5.60 -3.55
C VAL A 17 8.43 4.39 -4.36
N PHE A 18 9.24 3.31 -4.32
CA PHE A 18 9.01 2.08 -5.09
C PHE A 18 8.88 0.88 -4.16
N GLY A 19 7.88 0.04 -4.41
CA GLY A 19 7.69 -1.19 -3.65
C GLY A 19 6.97 -2.29 -4.41
N PRO A 20 7.45 -3.55 -4.36
CA PRO A 20 6.78 -4.68 -4.98
C PRO A 20 5.59 -5.16 -4.15
N MET A 21 4.64 -5.84 -4.81
CA MET A 21 3.60 -6.62 -4.17
C MET A 21 4.11 -8.02 -3.86
N VAL A 22 3.79 -8.53 -2.67
CA VAL A 22 4.07 -9.90 -2.25
C VAL A 22 2.76 -10.66 -2.15
N SER A 23 2.60 -11.69 -2.99
CA SER A 23 1.38 -12.49 -3.09
C SER A 23 1.58 -13.99 -2.92
N GLU A 24 2.83 -14.50 -3.06
CA GLU A 24 3.12 -15.94 -3.05
C GLU A 24 4.27 -16.35 -2.12
N ILE A 25 5.34 -15.55 -2.04
CA ILE A 25 6.55 -15.94 -1.31
C ILE A 25 6.40 -15.61 0.17
N ARG A 26 6.30 -16.64 1.00
CA ARG A 26 6.07 -16.54 2.46
C ARG A 26 7.34 -16.33 3.29
N SER A 27 8.51 -16.27 2.65
CA SER A 27 9.77 -16.16 3.38
C SER A 27 9.96 -14.78 4.00
N PRO A 28 10.18 -14.67 5.34
CA PRO A 28 10.57 -13.41 5.97
C PRO A 28 11.86 -12.80 5.39
N GLY A 29 12.76 -13.65 4.85
CA GLY A 29 13.98 -13.20 4.17
C GLY A 29 13.73 -12.30 2.96
N LEU A 30 12.53 -12.34 2.37
CA LEU A 30 12.15 -11.48 1.26
C LEU A 30 12.24 -9.99 1.61
N ALA A 31 11.90 -9.62 2.84
CA ALA A 31 12.03 -8.25 3.34
C ALA A 31 13.49 -7.76 3.28
N VAL A 32 14.44 -8.62 3.68
CA VAL A 32 15.87 -8.31 3.62
C VAL A 32 16.35 -8.17 2.18
N LEU A 33 15.89 -9.05 1.28
CA LEU A 33 16.21 -8.98 -0.15
C LEU A 33 15.72 -7.67 -0.78
N PHE A 34 14.49 -7.27 -0.51
CA PHE A 34 13.93 -6.01 -1.03
C PHE A 34 14.67 -4.78 -0.50
N ALA A 35 15.00 -4.75 0.80
CA ALA A 35 15.81 -3.69 1.37
C ALA A 35 17.20 -3.60 0.70
N ARG A 36 17.86 -4.74 0.46
CA ARG A 36 19.16 -4.81 -0.23
C ARG A 36 19.08 -4.47 -1.72
N ALA A 37 17.96 -4.75 -2.36
CA ALA A 37 17.68 -4.36 -3.74
C ALA A 37 17.42 -2.84 -3.89
N GLY A 38 17.20 -2.12 -2.79
CA GLY A 38 16.98 -0.67 -2.80
C GLY A 38 15.51 -0.27 -2.93
N PHE A 39 14.56 -1.17 -2.69
CA PHE A 39 13.15 -0.79 -2.59
C PHE A 39 12.89 0.01 -1.31
N ASP A 40 12.01 1.00 -1.40
CA ASP A 40 11.64 1.88 -0.30
C ASP A 40 10.65 1.24 0.67
N TYR A 41 9.80 0.35 0.16
CA TYR A 41 8.79 -0.40 0.88
C TYR A 41 8.44 -1.68 0.12
N PHE A 42 7.55 -2.49 0.66
CA PHE A 42 6.78 -3.50 -0.07
C PHE A 42 5.40 -3.63 0.54
N PHE A 43 4.46 -4.22 -0.20
CA PHE A 43 3.16 -4.51 0.38
C PHE A 43 2.78 -5.98 0.25
N ILE A 44 2.16 -6.50 1.33
CA ILE A 44 1.69 -7.88 1.42
C ILE A 44 0.22 -7.89 1.08
N ASP A 45 -0.13 -8.74 0.13
CA ASP A 45 -1.50 -8.90 -0.33
C ASP A 45 -2.23 -9.97 0.48
N LEU A 46 -3.33 -9.58 1.17
CA LEU A 46 -4.27 -10.51 1.80
C LEU A 46 -5.61 -10.58 1.05
N GLU A 47 -5.79 -9.80 -0.01
CA GLU A 47 -7.01 -9.82 -0.81
C GLU A 47 -7.01 -11.02 -1.76
N HIS A 48 -5.92 -11.22 -2.50
CA HIS A 48 -5.81 -12.24 -3.55
C HIS A 48 -4.71 -13.27 -3.29
N SER A 49 -4.30 -13.45 -2.05
CA SER A 49 -3.31 -14.46 -1.65
C SER A 49 -3.86 -15.42 -0.59
N SER A 50 -3.11 -16.48 -0.32
CA SER A 50 -3.42 -17.44 0.74
C SER A 50 -2.63 -17.19 2.04
N PHE A 51 -2.15 -15.97 2.27
CA PHE A 51 -1.38 -15.63 3.46
C PHE A 51 -2.27 -15.55 4.71
N SER A 52 -1.76 -16.10 5.80
CA SER A 52 -2.32 -15.91 7.14
C SER A 52 -1.71 -14.69 7.83
N LEU A 53 -2.36 -14.16 8.87
CA LEU A 53 -1.78 -13.13 9.72
C LEU A 53 -0.50 -13.59 10.43
N GLU A 54 -0.33 -14.88 10.67
CA GLU A 54 0.91 -15.44 11.21
C GLU A 54 2.07 -15.29 10.22
N THR A 55 1.84 -15.61 8.93
CA THR A 55 2.83 -15.36 7.86
C THR A 55 3.19 -13.88 7.79
N VAL A 56 2.20 -12.99 7.76
CA VAL A 56 2.40 -11.54 7.72
C VAL A 56 3.21 -11.06 8.93
N SER A 57 2.91 -11.57 10.13
CA SER A 57 3.63 -11.22 11.37
C SER A 57 5.14 -11.50 11.27
N GLY A 58 5.51 -12.69 10.78
CA GLY A 58 6.92 -13.03 10.55
C GLY A 58 7.61 -12.12 9.53
N MET A 59 6.93 -11.78 8.43
CA MET A 59 7.45 -10.88 7.42
C MET A 59 7.60 -9.44 7.93
N VAL A 60 6.65 -8.95 8.72
CA VAL A 60 6.70 -7.63 9.37
C VAL A 60 7.89 -7.52 10.32
N MET A 61 8.17 -8.55 11.13
CA MET A 61 9.34 -8.56 12.03
C MET A 61 10.64 -8.48 11.25
N ALA A 62 10.77 -9.26 10.17
CA ALA A 62 11.95 -9.22 9.30
C ALA A 62 12.09 -7.86 8.61
N ALA A 63 10.99 -7.26 8.14
CA ALA A 63 10.98 -5.94 7.52
C ALA A 63 11.47 -4.84 8.48
N ARG A 64 11.02 -4.88 9.74
CA ARG A 64 11.49 -3.97 10.77
C ARG A 64 12.98 -4.13 11.10
N ALA A 65 13.47 -5.38 11.14
CA ALA A 65 14.89 -5.67 11.34
C ALA A 65 15.77 -5.20 10.15
N ALA A 66 15.21 -5.21 8.94
CA ALA A 66 15.86 -4.74 7.72
C ALA A 66 15.65 -3.23 7.45
N ASP A 67 14.95 -2.53 8.33
CA ASP A 67 14.54 -1.12 8.19
C ASP A 67 13.84 -0.82 6.86
N ILE A 68 12.93 -1.71 6.43
CA ILE A 68 12.07 -1.48 5.26
C ILE A 68 10.60 -1.43 5.69
N PRO A 69 9.86 -0.32 5.43
CA PRO A 69 8.43 -0.25 5.68
C PRO A 69 7.66 -1.33 4.93
N VAL A 70 6.69 -1.94 5.59
CA VAL A 70 5.77 -2.88 4.98
C VAL A 70 4.33 -2.44 5.21
N ILE A 71 3.55 -2.33 4.15
CA ILE A 71 2.11 -2.11 4.22
C ILE A 71 1.36 -3.39 3.90
N VAL A 72 0.11 -3.49 4.32
CA VAL A 72 -0.73 -4.66 4.08
C VAL A 72 -1.96 -4.23 3.30
N ARG A 73 -2.27 -4.97 2.23
CA ARG A 73 -3.56 -4.89 1.57
C ARG A 73 -4.50 -5.90 2.26
N PRO A 74 -5.45 -5.44 3.08
CA PRO A 74 -6.37 -6.33 3.79
C PRO A 74 -7.37 -6.96 2.80
N SER A 75 -7.97 -8.09 3.19
CA SER A 75 -9.00 -8.76 2.39
C SER A 75 -10.38 -8.08 2.44
N SER A 76 -10.53 -7.07 3.29
CA SER A 76 -11.79 -6.32 3.42
C SER A 76 -11.60 -4.96 4.09
N ARG A 77 -12.46 -4.00 3.74
CA ARG A 77 -12.54 -2.66 4.34
C ARG A 77 -13.58 -2.54 5.47
N LYS A 78 -14.28 -3.63 5.81
CA LYS A 78 -15.56 -3.55 6.53
C LYS A 78 -15.47 -3.59 8.05
N SER A 79 -14.36 -4.03 8.64
CA SER A 79 -14.31 -4.18 10.10
C SER A 79 -12.90 -4.04 10.69
N ALA A 80 -12.87 -3.84 12.01
CA ALA A 80 -11.64 -3.82 12.80
C ALA A 80 -10.77 -5.07 12.61
N GLU A 81 -11.38 -6.24 12.40
CA GLU A 81 -10.64 -7.48 12.19
C GLU A 81 -9.66 -7.40 11.02
N TYR A 82 -10.10 -6.82 9.91
CA TYR A 82 -9.28 -6.70 8.71
C TYR A 82 -8.33 -5.50 8.74
N LEU A 83 -8.70 -4.42 9.43
CA LEU A 83 -7.98 -3.14 9.39
C LEU A 83 -7.04 -2.95 10.59
N SER A 84 -7.48 -3.30 11.81
CA SER A 84 -6.66 -3.10 13.01
C SER A 84 -5.60 -4.18 13.19
N ARG A 85 -5.91 -5.47 12.94
CA ARG A 85 -4.99 -6.57 13.21
C ARG A 85 -3.68 -6.52 12.43
N PRO A 86 -3.64 -6.18 11.12
CA PRO A 86 -2.37 -5.97 10.42
C PRO A 86 -1.52 -4.87 11.06
N LEU A 87 -2.14 -3.82 11.57
CA LEU A 87 -1.45 -2.74 12.28
C LEU A 87 -0.93 -3.17 13.65
N ASP A 88 -1.68 -4.04 14.39
CA ASP A 88 -1.27 -4.55 15.71
C ASP A 88 -0.06 -5.49 15.62
N ILE A 89 0.10 -6.22 14.52
CA ILE A 89 1.30 -7.00 14.23
C ILE A 89 2.43 -6.16 13.64
N GLY A 90 2.22 -4.85 13.48
CA GLY A 90 3.28 -3.89 13.19
C GLY A 90 3.47 -3.49 11.74
N ALA A 91 2.49 -3.71 10.87
CA ALA A 91 2.52 -3.13 9.54
C ALA A 91 2.66 -1.60 9.62
N SER A 92 3.45 -1.01 8.71
CA SER A 92 3.70 0.43 8.62
C SER A 92 2.50 1.18 8.01
N GLY A 93 1.51 0.46 7.50
CA GLY A 93 0.29 1.03 6.92
C GLY A 93 -0.61 -0.01 6.27
N LEU A 94 -1.67 0.51 5.67
CA LEU A 94 -2.67 -0.26 4.92
C LEU A 94 -2.80 0.30 3.51
N LEU A 95 -3.06 -0.60 2.54
CA LEU A 95 -3.58 -0.28 1.21
C LEU A 95 -4.98 -0.90 1.11
N VAL A 96 -6.02 -0.13 1.38
CA VAL A 96 -7.38 -0.66 1.57
C VAL A 96 -8.12 -0.75 0.23
N PRO A 97 -8.49 -1.97 -0.22
CA PRO A 97 -9.10 -2.18 -1.52
C PRO A 97 -10.60 -1.88 -1.54
N GLN A 98 -11.16 -1.83 -2.76
CA GLN A 98 -12.61 -1.79 -3.00
C GLN A 98 -13.34 -0.59 -2.40
N ILE A 99 -12.68 0.56 -2.26
CA ILE A 99 -13.28 1.79 -1.77
C ILE A 99 -14.26 2.34 -2.81
N GLN A 100 -15.49 2.66 -2.39
CA GLN A 100 -16.53 3.18 -3.27
C GLN A 100 -17.30 4.36 -2.67
N THR A 101 -17.49 4.38 -1.35
CA THR A 101 -18.33 5.34 -0.67
C THR A 101 -17.56 6.07 0.45
N ARG A 102 -18.05 7.26 0.81
CA ARG A 102 -17.55 7.99 1.98
C ARG A 102 -17.58 7.15 3.26
N GLN A 103 -18.66 6.36 3.45
CA GLN A 103 -18.75 5.47 4.61
C GLN A 103 -17.65 4.40 4.65
N ASP A 104 -17.21 3.90 3.48
CA ASP A 104 -16.05 2.99 3.43
C ASP A 104 -14.81 3.69 3.99
N VAL A 105 -14.56 4.95 3.59
CA VAL A 105 -13.40 5.71 4.04
C VAL A 105 -13.47 6.03 5.54
N GLU A 106 -14.63 6.42 6.04
CA GLU A 106 -14.85 6.68 7.47
C GLU A 106 -14.61 5.42 8.31
N ASN A 107 -15.05 4.24 7.83
CA ASN A 107 -14.75 2.95 8.46
C ASN A 107 -13.25 2.65 8.47
N VAL A 108 -12.55 2.94 7.37
CA VAL A 108 -11.09 2.77 7.29
C VAL A 108 -10.37 3.60 8.34
N VAL A 109 -10.72 4.88 8.45
CA VAL A 109 -10.15 5.78 9.47
C VAL A 109 -10.51 5.31 10.87
N GLN A 110 -11.78 4.97 11.11
CA GLN A 110 -12.26 4.48 12.40
C GLN A 110 -11.43 3.31 12.93
N TRP A 111 -11.09 2.33 12.09
CA TRP A 111 -10.42 1.12 12.53
C TRP A 111 -8.89 1.11 12.33
N SER A 112 -8.32 2.10 11.64
CA SER A 112 -6.88 2.22 11.46
C SER A 112 -6.23 3.24 12.39
N ARG A 113 -6.98 4.23 12.89
CA ARG A 113 -6.48 5.33 13.71
C ARG A 113 -6.96 5.21 15.17
N TYR A 114 -6.09 5.59 16.10
CA TYR A 114 -6.48 5.77 17.51
C TYR A 114 -7.21 7.11 17.70
N GLN A 115 -7.92 7.21 18.82
CA GLN A 115 -8.53 8.48 19.24
C GLN A 115 -7.47 9.61 19.30
N PRO A 116 -7.87 10.88 19.02
CA PRO A 116 -9.24 11.33 18.67
C PRO A 116 -9.59 11.15 17.18
N VAL A 117 -8.69 10.69 16.33
CA VAL A 117 -8.87 10.60 14.86
C VAL A 117 -9.78 9.44 14.47
N GLY A 118 -9.67 8.30 15.15
CA GLY A 118 -10.44 7.09 14.92
C GLY A 118 -10.85 6.41 16.22
N ALA A 119 -11.18 5.11 16.15
CA ALA A 119 -11.63 4.30 17.28
C ALA A 119 -10.94 2.94 17.36
N ARG A 120 -9.73 2.81 16.79
CA ARG A 120 -8.92 1.59 16.89
C ARG A 120 -8.72 1.17 18.34
N GLY A 121 -8.94 -0.12 18.65
CA GLY A 121 -8.77 -0.68 19.98
C GLY A 121 -7.32 -0.59 20.47
N MET A 122 -7.16 -0.30 21.77
CA MET A 122 -5.85 -0.15 22.41
C MET A 122 -5.30 -1.51 22.86
N ALA A 123 -4.20 -1.94 22.25
CA ALA A 123 -3.40 -3.10 22.67
C ALA A 123 -1.91 -2.75 22.48
N LEU A 124 -1.43 -1.70 23.20
CA LEU A 124 -0.19 -1.03 22.85
C LEU A 124 1.09 -1.88 23.07
N ALA A 125 1.18 -2.69 24.09
CA ALA A 125 2.37 -3.52 24.34
C ALA A 125 2.39 -4.77 23.44
N ARG A 126 2.44 -4.57 22.11
CA ARG A 126 2.44 -5.62 21.09
C ARG A 126 3.61 -5.42 20.09
N GLN A 127 3.63 -6.20 19.04
CA GLN A 127 4.68 -6.19 18.02
C GLN A 127 4.89 -4.80 17.40
N HIS A 128 3.84 -4.03 17.20
CA HIS A 128 3.92 -2.68 16.61
C HIS A 128 4.63 -1.63 17.49
N THR A 129 4.80 -1.91 18.80
CA THR A 129 5.59 -1.09 19.73
C THR A 129 6.83 -1.82 20.25
N PHE A 130 7.26 -2.91 19.60
CA PHE A 130 8.34 -3.79 20.07
C PHE A 130 8.12 -4.33 21.49
N PHE A 131 6.86 -4.60 21.85
CA PHE A 131 6.42 -5.09 23.17
C PHE A 131 6.71 -4.12 24.33
N GLU A 132 7.07 -2.87 24.02
CA GLU A 132 7.28 -1.85 25.03
C GLU A 132 5.97 -1.15 25.38
N SER A 133 5.80 -0.84 26.67
CA SER A 133 4.75 0.04 27.16
C SER A 133 5.35 1.40 27.49
N GLY A 134 4.82 2.44 26.88
CA GLY A 134 5.19 3.84 27.14
C GLY A 134 4.00 4.64 27.65
N ASN A 135 4.11 5.97 27.62
CA ASN A 135 2.94 6.82 27.84
C ASN A 135 1.89 6.53 26.75
N THR A 136 0.69 6.16 27.17
CA THR A 136 -0.39 5.70 26.30
C THR A 136 -0.78 6.75 25.26
N LEU A 137 -1.02 7.98 25.67
CA LEU A 137 -1.46 9.06 24.76
C LEU A 137 -0.38 9.45 23.77
N GLU A 138 0.86 9.53 24.21
CA GLU A 138 2.00 9.82 23.35
C GLU A 138 2.22 8.70 22.31
N THR A 139 2.16 7.44 22.75
CA THR A 139 2.31 6.29 21.86
C THR A 139 1.20 6.23 20.80
N MET A 140 -0.05 6.48 21.18
CA MET A 140 -1.18 6.56 20.25
C MET A 140 -1.00 7.68 19.22
N GLY A 141 -0.58 8.87 19.67
CA GLY A 141 -0.27 10.01 18.79
C GLY A 141 0.82 9.66 17.79
N GLN A 142 1.95 9.11 18.25
CA GLN A 142 3.04 8.69 17.39
C GLN A 142 2.61 7.60 16.38
N LEU A 143 1.80 6.63 16.78
CA LEU A 143 1.28 5.59 15.87
C LEU A 143 0.34 6.19 14.81
N ASN A 144 -0.51 7.14 15.17
CA ASN A 144 -1.36 7.84 14.21
C ASN A 144 -0.54 8.62 13.18
N GLU A 145 0.60 9.20 13.58
CA GLU A 145 1.50 9.92 12.66
C GLU A 145 2.27 8.98 11.73
N GLU A 146 2.76 7.85 12.23
CA GLU A 146 3.65 6.96 11.49
C GLU A 146 2.90 5.96 10.58
N ILE A 147 1.67 5.56 10.91
CA ILE A 147 0.87 4.66 10.07
C ILE A 147 0.47 5.40 8.78
N LEU A 148 0.70 4.75 7.62
CA LEU A 148 0.22 5.21 6.33
C LEU A 148 -1.11 4.53 6.00
N VAL A 149 -2.13 5.29 5.61
CA VAL A 149 -3.43 4.77 5.15
C VAL A 149 -3.64 5.20 3.71
N ALA A 150 -3.57 4.23 2.79
CA ALA A 150 -3.83 4.40 1.38
C ALA A 150 -5.19 3.78 1.02
N LEU A 151 -5.98 4.49 0.22
CA LEU A 151 -7.21 3.99 -0.37
C LEU A 151 -6.91 3.47 -1.77
N GLN A 152 -7.34 2.25 -2.10
CA GLN A 152 -7.23 1.73 -3.46
C GLN A 152 -8.43 2.21 -4.27
N ILE A 153 -8.15 3.03 -5.29
CA ILE A 153 -9.13 3.64 -6.19
C ILE A 153 -9.16 2.80 -7.46
N GLU A 154 -10.19 1.99 -7.59
CA GLU A 154 -10.27 0.95 -8.62
C GLU A 154 -11.70 0.68 -9.10
N HIS A 155 -12.65 1.51 -8.69
CA HIS A 155 -14.06 1.39 -9.07
C HIS A 155 -14.58 2.72 -9.63
N ARG A 156 -15.49 2.66 -10.62
CA ARG A 156 -16.12 3.84 -11.23
C ARG A 156 -16.72 4.77 -10.17
N ASP A 157 -17.46 4.21 -9.21
CA ASP A 157 -18.11 5.01 -8.16
C ASP A 157 -17.08 5.77 -7.31
N ALA A 158 -15.88 5.19 -7.09
CA ALA A 158 -14.80 5.88 -6.39
C ALA A 158 -14.24 7.05 -7.21
N ILE A 159 -14.18 6.92 -8.54
CA ILE A 159 -13.76 8.02 -9.44
C ILE A 159 -14.80 9.15 -9.40
N GLU A 160 -16.09 8.82 -9.51
CA GLU A 160 -17.17 9.80 -9.50
C GLU A 160 -17.27 10.57 -8.18
N ASN A 161 -16.99 9.91 -7.03
CA ASN A 161 -17.08 10.48 -5.70
C ASN A 161 -15.73 10.88 -5.10
N LEU A 162 -14.66 10.91 -5.89
CA LEU A 162 -13.28 10.95 -5.39
C LEU A 162 -13.01 12.13 -4.44
N SER A 163 -13.46 13.33 -4.77
CA SER A 163 -13.28 14.52 -3.92
C SER A 163 -13.95 14.36 -2.55
N GLU A 164 -15.14 13.75 -2.50
CA GLU A 164 -15.82 13.44 -1.25
C GLU A 164 -15.04 12.40 -0.42
N LEU A 165 -14.53 11.35 -1.09
CA LEU A 165 -13.73 10.31 -0.43
C LEU A 165 -12.45 10.88 0.19
N LEU A 166 -11.71 11.69 -0.57
CA LEU A 166 -10.44 12.26 -0.12
C LEU A 166 -10.60 13.44 0.85
N SER A 167 -11.80 13.98 1.02
CA SER A 167 -12.09 15.00 2.04
C SER A 167 -12.12 14.46 3.47
N VAL A 168 -12.19 13.13 3.66
CA VAL A 168 -12.20 12.49 4.98
C VAL A 168 -10.81 12.59 5.62
N PRO A 169 -10.67 13.21 6.81
CA PRO A 169 -9.38 13.34 7.46
C PRO A 169 -8.79 11.99 7.87
N GLY A 170 -7.46 11.84 7.76
CA GLY A 170 -6.75 10.64 8.21
C GLY A 170 -6.28 9.72 7.09
N ILE A 171 -6.54 10.08 5.83
CA ILE A 171 -6.05 9.39 4.64
C ILE A 171 -4.73 10.02 4.18
N ASP A 172 -3.77 9.19 3.82
CA ASP A 172 -2.44 9.62 3.37
C ASP A 172 -2.26 9.51 1.85
N ALA A 173 -2.87 8.50 1.20
CA ALA A 173 -2.67 8.26 -0.24
C ALA A 173 -3.93 7.74 -0.96
N ALA A 174 -4.06 8.09 -2.25
CA ALA A 174 -5.01 7.54 -3.21
C ALA A 174 -4.23 6.69 -4.22
N PHE A 175 -4.38 5.37 -4.15
CA PHE A 175 -3.59 4.42 -4.92
C PHE A 175 -4.44 3.73 -5.99
N VAL A 176 -4.09 3.89 -7.25
CA VAL A 176 -4.88 3.32 -8.36
C VAL A 176 -4.54 1.84 -8.58
N GLY A 177 -5.61 1.02 -8.72
CA GLY A 177 -5.57 -0.36 -9.22
C GLY A 177 -6.03 -0.42 -10.68
N PRO A 178 -5.14 -0.28 -11.71
CA PRO A 178 -5.57 -0.08 -13.10
C PRO A 178 -6.37 -1.25 -13.68
N SER A 179 -6.12 -2.48 -13.24
CA SER A 179 -6.81 -3.67 -13.76
C SER A 179 -8.28 -3.70 -13.37
N ASP A 180 -8.56 -3.48 -12.08
CA ASP A 180 -9.93 -3.46 -11.56
C ASP A 180 -10.66 -2.19 -11.98
N LEU A 181 -9.95 -1.06 -12.09
CA LEU A 181 -10.50 0.17 -12.66
C LEU A 181 -10.98 -0.06 -14.10
N ALA A 182 -10.15 -0.66 -14.97
CA ALA A 182 -10.55 -0.98 -16.34
C ALA A 182 -11.75 -1.93 -16.39
N ALA A 183 -11.79 -2.94 -15.52
CA ALA A 183 -12.92 -3.85 -15.42
C ALA A 183 -14.20 -3.12 -14.97
N SER A 184 -14.10 -2.25 -13.98
CA SER A 184 -15.22 -1.43 -13.48
C SER A 184 -15.75 -0.44 -14.53
N LEU A 185 -14.89 0.03 -15.43
CA LEU A 185 -15.28 0.86 -16.58
C LEU A 185 -15.88 0.05 -17.75
N GLY A 186 -15.98 -1.29 -17.63
CA GLY A 186 -16.54 -2.17 -18.66
C GLY A 186 -15.54 -2.56 -19.76
N ILE A 187 -14.26 -2.34 -19.57
CA ILE A 187 -13.17 -2.62 -20.53
C ILE A 187 -12.06 -3.46 -19.91
N PRO A 188 -12.35 -4.65 -19.33
CA PRO A 188 -11.38 -5.47 -18.61
C PRO A 188 -10.17 -5.79 -19.49
N GLY A 189 -8.97 -5.72 -18.87
CA GLY A 189 -7.68 -5.98 -19.53
C GLY A 189 -7.12 -4.82 -20.35
N LYS A 190 -7.88 -3.74 -20.59
CA LYS A 190 -7.44 -2.58 -21.38
C LYS A 190 -6.93 -1.44 -20.48
N THR A 191 -5.90 -1.71 -19.69
CA THR A 191 -5.35 -0.73 -18.73
C THR A 191 -4.70 0.51 -19.36
N GLY A 192 -4.38 0.48 -20.66
CA GLY A 192 -3.89 1.61 -21.46
C GLY A 192 -4.96 2.26 -22.32
N ASP A 193 -6.24 2.00 -22.09
CA ASP A 193 -7.33 2.66 -22.81
C ASP A 193 -7.43 4.14 -22.36
N PRO A 194 -7.69 5.07 -23.29
CA PRO A 194 -7.83 6.49 -22.95
C PRO A 194 -8.78 6.79 -21.80
N ALA A 195 -9.88 6.05 -21.68
CA ALA A 195 -10.83 6.23 -20.58
C ALA A 195 -10.23 5.85 -19.21
N VAL A 196 -9.32 4.86 -19.15
CA VAL A 196 -8.59 4.50 -17.94
C VAL A 196 -7.54 5.56 -17.61
N GLU A 197 -6.81 6.03 -18.61
CA GLU A 197 -5.81 7.09 -18.43
C GLU A 197 -6.44 8.40 -17.94
N GLU A 198 -7.57 8.81 -18.52
CA GLU A 198 -8.32 9.99 -18.08
C GLU A 198 -8.80 9.86 -16.62
N ALA A 199 -9.27 8.69 -16.22
CA ALA A 199 -9.66 8.43 -14.83
C ALA A 199 -8.45 8.50 -13.89
N ILE A 200 -7.28 7.98 -14.30
CA ILE A 200 -6.05 8.06 -13.50
C ILE A 200 -5.56 9.52 -13.38
N ASP A 201 -5.60 10.31 -14.46
CA ASP A 201 -5.27 11.73 -14.42
C ASP A 201 -6.19 12.52 -13.48
N HIS A 202 -7.49 12.15 -13.47
CA HIS A 202 -8.43 12.72 -12.52
C HIS A 202 -8.05 12.38 -11.08
N VAL A 203 -7.60 11.15 -10.79
CA VAL A 203 -7.11 10.78 -9.45
C VAL A 203 -5.90 11.61 -9.05
N ILE A 204 -4.92 11.84 -9.93
CA ILE A 204 -3.75 12.66 -9.64
C ILE A 204 -4.18 14.06 -9.23
N LYS A 205 -5.02 14.70 -10.06
CA LYS A 205 -5.47 16.07 -9.83
C LYS A 205 -6.24 16.22 -8.52
N VAL A 206 -7.23 15.36 -8.27
CA VAL A 206 -8.05 15.44 -7.05
C VAL A 206 -7.22 15.12 -5.80
N ALA A 207 -6.26 14.18 -5.88
CA ALA A 207 -5.36 13.89 -4.78
C ALA A 207 -4.50 15.10 -4.42
N GLU A 208 -3.94 15.81 -5.41
CA GLU A 208 -3.19 17.05 -5.21
C GLU A 208 -4.05 18.15 -4.55
N ASP A 209 -5.28 18.35 -5.03
CA ASP A 209 -6.22 19.34 -4.49
C ASP A 209 -6.57 19.08 -3.00
N HIS A 210 -6.51 17.81 -2.56
CA HIS A 210 -6.77 17.40 -1.18
C HIS A 210 -5.50 17.17 -0.33
N ASN A 211 -4.29 17.43 -0.85
CA ASN A 211 -3.01 17.12 -0.22
C ASN A 211 -2.86 15.62 0.13
N VAL A 212 -3.45 14.74 -0.67
CA VAL A 212 -3.34 13.29 -0.61
C VAL A 212 -2.32 12.82 -1.66
N ILE A 213 -1.51 11.84 -1.32
CA ILE A 213 -0.42 11.36 -2.19
C ILE A 213 -0.98 10.47 -3.30
N PRO A 214 -0.80 10.78 -4.59
CA PRO A 214 -1.22 9.89 -5.67
C PRO A 214 -0.27 8.71 -5.82
N GLY A 215 -0.82 7.50 -6.00
CA GLY A 215 -0.07 6.27 -6.20
C GLY A 215 -0.72 5.36 -7.23
N ILE A 216 0.06 4.40 -7.76
CA ILE A 216 -0.41 3.47 -8.79
C ILE A 216 0.37 2.16 -8.75
N HIS A 217 -0.28 1.04 -9.10
CA HIS A 217 0.40 -0.23 -9.39
C HIS A 217 0.81 -0.32 -10.85
N THR A 218 2.08 -0.68 -11.12
CA THR A 218 2.65 -0.76 -12.47
C THR A 218 3.34 -2.10 -12.71
N GLY A 219 3.37 -2.53 -13.97
CA GLY A 219 3.97 -3.82 -14.35
C GLY A 219 5.30 -3.71 -15.12
N SER A 220 5.76 -2.48 -15.44
CA SER A 220 7.01 -2.25 -16.18
C SER A 220 7.63 -0.91 -15.78
N VAL A 221 8.93 -0.77 -16.05
CA VAL A 221 9.67 0.48 -15.79
C VAL A 221 9.14 1.64 -16.63
N ASP A 222 8.84 1.39 -17.90
CA ASP A 222 8.32 2.45 -18.79
C ASP A 222 6.96 2.96 -18.33
N ASN A 223 6.07 2.05 -17.91
CA ASN A 223 4.77 2.43 -17.36
C ASN A 223 4.92 3.18 -16.02
N ALA A 224 5.86 2.76 -15.16
CA ALA A 224 6.14 3.48 -13.91
C ALA A 224 6.64 4.89 -14.20
N ARG A 225 7.60 5.06 -15.13
CA ARG A 225 8.12 6.36 -15.53
C ARG A 225 7.02 7.26 -16.09
N TYR A 226 6.20 6.73 -17.00
CA TYR A 226 5.07 7.47 -17.60
C TYR A 226 4.16 8.12 -16.54
N TRP A 227 3.82 7.36 -15.48
CA TRP A 227 2.95 7.86 -14.42
C TRP A 227 3.68 8.76 -13.41
N ILE A 228 4.97 8.52 -13.14
CA ILE A 228 5.79 9.41 -12.30
C ILE A 228 5.89 10.81 -12.92
N ASP A 229 6.14 10.88 -14.23
CA ASP A 229 6.24 12.14 -14.97
C ASP A 229 4.91 12.93 -14.95
N ARG A 230 3.77 12.21 -14.77
CA ARG A 230 2.42 12.80 -14.65
C ARG A 230 2.02 13.13 -13.20
N GLY A 231 2.82 12.81 -12.19
CA GLY A 231 2.57 13.21 -10.80
C GLY A 231 2.49 12.08 -9.78
N MET A 232 2.45 10.81 -10.18
CA MET A 232 2.43 9.70 -9.21
C MET A 232 3.69 9.66 -8.35
N ARG A 233 3.53 9.37 -7.06
CA ARG A 233 4.63 9.36 -6.07
C ARG A 233 4.77 8.01 -5.36
N MET A 234 3.69 7.30 -5.11
CA MET A 234 3.72 5.96 -4.50
C MET A 234 3.55 4.90 -5.59
N ILE A 235 4.64 4.22 -5.96
CA ILE A 235 4.65 3.26 -7.06
C ILE A 235 4.68 1.83 -6.50
N GLY A 236 3.60 1.07 -6.73
CA GLY A 236 3.59 -0.38 -6.62
C GLY A 236 4.21 -0.97 -7.89
N PHE A 237 5.27 -1.77 -7.76
CA PHE A 237 6.01 -2.27 -8.92
C PHE A 237 6.03 -3.78 -8.99
N CYS A 238 5.34 -4.34 -9.96
CA CYS A 238 5.28 -5.79 -10.18
C CYS A 238 4.79 -6.59 -8.96
N THR A 239 4.87 -7.90 -9.06
CA THR A 239 4.69 -8.84 -7.94
C THR A 239 5.99 -9.62 -7.73
N ASP A 240 6.16 -10.22 -6.55
CA ASP A 240 7.25 -11.14 -6.23
C ASP A 240 7.45 -12.20 -7.31
N ILE A 241 6.37 -12.84 -7.76
CA ILE A 241 6.40 -13.88 -8.79
C ILE A 241 6.77 -13.33 -10.17
N LYS A 242 6.23 -12.15 -10.55
CA LYS A 242 6.56 -11.56 -11.85
C LYS A 242 8.02 -11.18 -11.93
N LEU A 243 8.60 -10.61 -10.86
CA LEU A 243 10.02 -10.27 -10.78
C LEU A 243 10.90 -11.48 -10.96
N ILE A 244 10.62 -12.59 -10.25
CA ILE A 244 11.38 -13.83 -10.37
C ILE A 244 11.22 -14.43 -11.77
N LEU A 245 9.99 -14.54 -12.27
CA LEU A 245 9.73 -15.12 -13.57
C LEU A 245 10.43 -14.35 -14.71
N GLN A 246 10.45 -13.02 -14.61
CA GLN A 246 11.11 -12.17 -15.60
C GLN A 246 12.61 -12.43 -15.63
N ILE A 247 13.30 -12.42 -14.48
CA ILE A 247 14.75 -12.66 -14.44
C ILE A 247 15.10 -14.09 -14.86
N CYS A 248 14.30 -15.10 -14.49
CA CYS A 248 14.49 -16.47 -14.92
C CYS A 248 14.40 -16.62 -16.45
N LYS A 249 13.36 -16.02 -17.07
CA LYS A 249 13.20 -16.03 -18.53
C LYS A 249 14.38 -15.37 -19.25
N GLN A 250 14.79 -14.18 -18.80
CA GLN A 250 15.95 -13.47 -19.36
C GLN A 250 17.22 -14.31 -19.26
N SER A 251 17.47 -14.94 -18.11
CA SER A 251 18.65 -15.78 -17.89
C SER A 251 18.66 -17.01 -18.80
N VAL A 252 17.52 -17.70 -18.92
CA VAL A 252 17.40 -18.86 -19.83
C VAL A 252 17.63 -18.48 -21.30
N GLN A 253 17.03 -17.36 -21.75
CA GLN A 253 17.25 -16.87 -23.11
C GLN A 253 18.72 -16.52 -23.38
N ALA A 254 19.38 -15.87 -22.44
CA ALA A 254 20.80 -15.51 -22.55
C ALA A 254 21.69 -16.77 -22.61
N LEU A 255 21.42 -17.78 -21.78
CA LEU A 255 22.13 -19.06 -21.80
C LEU A 255 21.93 -19.82 -23.12
N GLN A 256 20.70 -19.88 -23.63
CA GLN A 256 20.39 -20.54 -24.92
C GLN A 256 21.06 -19.83 -26.11
N SER A 257 21.20 -18.51 -26.05
CA SER A 257 21.88 -17.72 -27.09
C SER A 257 23.41 -17.87 -27.06
N ALA A 258 23.98 -18.42 -25.97
CA ALA A 258 25.41 -18.66 -25.82
C ALA A 258 25.85 -20.08 -26.26
N LEU A 259 24.89 -20.95 -26.63
CA LEU A 259 25.13 -22.30 -27.14
C LEU A 259 25.12 -22.35 -28.68
#